data_7e9c79162eed7be038c19c2beef5ad0a
#
_entry.id   7e9c79162eed7be038c19c2beef5ad0a
#
_cell.length_a   1.000
_cell.length_b   1.000
_cell.length_c   1.000
_cell.angle_alpha   90.00
_cell.angle_beta   90.00
_cell.angle_gamma   90.00
#
_symmetry.space_group_name_H-M   'P 1'
#
loop_
_entity.id
_entity.type
_entity.pdbx_description
1 polymer ?
#
loop_
_entity_poly.entity_id
_entity_poly.type
_entity_poly.pdbx_seq_one_letter_code
_entity_poly.pdbx_strand_id
1 'polypeptide(L)'
;MARIAGVDLPRDKRVEIGLTYIFGIGRPSAVRILKEAGVNPDTRCKDLTDAEVTKIRDVIDKTQIIEGDLRREIAMNIKRLTEIGCYRGTRHRKGLPCRGQKTKTNARTCKGPRRTVANKKK
;
A
#
# COMPACT_ATOMS: atom_id res chain seq x y z
N MET A 1 -18.93 12.90 -3.88
CA MET A 1 -17.89 12.07 -3.22
C MET A 1 -16.64 12.08 -4.08
N ALA A 2 -15.51 12.43 -3.51
CA ALA A 2 -14.25 12.47 -4.26
C ALA A 2 -13.74 11.05 -4.53
N ARG A 3 -13.42 10.77 -5.79
CA ARG A 3 -12.88 9.48 -6.20
C ARG A 3 -11.59 9.70 -6.98
N ILE A 4 -10.51 9.14 -6.49
CA ILE A 4 -9.18 9.28 -7.09
C ILE A 4 -8.58 7.89 -7.27
N ALA A 5 -8.03 7.62 -8.46
CA ALA A 5 -7.41 6.35 -8.80
C ALA A 5 -8.33 5.13 -8.56
N GLY A 6 -9.63 5.31 -8.75
CA GLY A 6 -10.62 4.26 -8.52
C GLY A 6 -10.98 4.04 -7.05
N VAL A 7 -10.44 4.85 -6.14
CA VAL A 7 -10.70 4.73 -4.70
C VAL A 7 -11.60 5.87 -4.23
N ASP A 8 -12.68 5.52 -3.56
CA ASP A 8 -13.57 6.51 -2.95
C ASP A 8 -12.94 7.00 -1.64
N LEU A 9 -12.72 8.30 -1.55
CA LEU A 9 -12.12 8.88 -0.36
C LEU A 9 -13.16 8.99 0.77
N PRO A 10 -12.77 8.79 2.03
CA PRO A 10 -13.69 8.93 3.16
C PRO A 10 -14.11 10.38 3.31
N ARG A 11 -15.43 10.59 3.40
CA ARG A 11 -16.03 11.96 3.36
C ARG A 11 -15.64 12.81 4.56
N ASP A 12 -15.58 12.21 5.73
CA ASP A 12 -15.40 12.94 6.99
C ASP A 12 -13.94 13.15 7.38
N LYS A 13 -13.00 12.59 6.60
CA LYS A 13 -11.56 12.72 6.87
C LYS A 13 -10.99 13.92 6.13
N ARG A 14 -9.94 14.50 6.71
CA ARG A 14 -9.16 15.53 6.00
C ARG A 14 -8.54 14.91 4.74
N VAL A 15 -8.36 15.72 3.71
CA VAL A 15 -7.82 15.20 2.44
C VAL A 15 -6.44 14.56 2.61
N GLU A 16 -5.61 15.09 3.52
CA GLU A 16 -4.31 14.51 3.86
C GLU A 16 -4.45 13.05 4.31
N ILE A 17 -5.42 12.78 5.16
CA ILE A 17 -5.67 11.42 5.66
C ILE A 17 -6.41 10.59 4.61
N GLY A 18 -7.35 11.20 3.89
CA GLY A 18 -8.10 10.52 2.85
C GLY A 18 -7.23 9.95 1.75
N LEU A 19 -6.21 10.68 1.33
CA LEU A 19 -5.28 10.20 0.30
C LEU A 19 -4.51 8.95 0.72
N THR A 20 -4.30 8.74 2.02
CA THR A 20 -3.60 7.54 2.50
C THR A 20 -4.39 6.26 2.30
N TYR A 21 -5.68 6.36 1.96
CA TYR A 21 -6.50 5.19 1.63
C TYR A 21 -6.16 4.61 0.24
N ILE A 22 -5.42 5.36 -0.56
CA ILE A 22 -4.94 4.89 -1.87
C ILE A 22 -3.67 4.07 -1.64
N PHE A 23 -3.63 2.86 -2.20
CA PHE A 23 -2.45 2.01 -2.08
C PHE A 23 -1.25 2.67 -2.78
N GLY A 24 -0.18 2.88 -2.06
CA GLY A 24 1.03 3.53 -2.55
C GLY A 24 1.19 4.96 -2.09
N ILE A 25 0.19 5.53 -1.43
CA ILE A 25 0.27 6.88 -0.86
C ILE A 25 0.22 6.77 0.66
N GLY A 26 1.32 7.12 1.31
CA GLY A 26 1.38 7.25 2.75
C GLY A 26 1.20 8.71 3.15
N ARG A 27 1.24 8.99 4.44
CA ARG A 27 1.05 10.35 4.95
C ARG A 27 2.08 11.34 4.40
N PRO A 28 3.40 11.04 4.38
CA PRO A 28 4.37 11.95 3.78
C PRO A 28 4.13 12.23 2.30
N SER A 29 3.75 11.21 1.54
CA SER A 29 3.43 11.37 0.12
C SER A 29 2.18 12.22 -0.08
N ALA A 30 1.17 12.04 0.76
CA ALA A 30 -0.05 12.85 0.72
C ALA A 30 0.26 14.34 0.94
N VAL A 31 1.11 14.64 1.92
CA VAL A 31 1.53 16.03 2.20
C VAL A 31 2.22 16.64 0.98
N ARG A 32 3.14 15.91 0.36
CA ARG A 32 3.84 16.41 -0.83
C ARG A 32 2.90 16.64 -1.99
N ILE A 33 1.99 15.72 -2.23
CA ILE A 33 1.00 15.84 -3.31
C ILE A 33 0.13 17.08 -3.12
N LEU A 34 -0.36 17.30 -1.92
CA LEU A 34 -1.22 18.45 -1.61
C LEU A 34 -0.45 19.76 -1.74
N LYS A 35 0.81 19.79 -1.34
CA LYS A 35 1.68 20.95 -1.47
C LYS A 35 1.88 21.32 -2.94
N GLU A 36 2.16 20.35 -3.78
CA GLU A 36 2.35 20.57 -5.22
C GLU A 36 1.04 20.99 -5.90
N ALA A 37 -0.08 20.42 -5.48
CA ALA A 37 -1.38 20.77 -6.03
C ALA A 37 -1.91 22.11 -5.50
N GLY A 38 -1.31 22.65 -4.45
CA GLY A 38 -1.77 23.90 -3.85
C GLY A 38 -3.09 23.78 -3.08
N VAL A 39 -3.40 22.61 -2.57
CA VAL A 39 -4.62 22.32 -1.83
C VAL A 39 -4.35 22.32 -0.33
N ASN A 40 -5.26 22.92 0.45
CA ASN A 40 -5.15 22.92 1.90
C ASN A 40 -5.32 21.48 2.44
N PRO A 41 -4.32 20.94 3.17
CA PRO A 41 -4.41 19.57 3.69
C PRO A 41 -5.49 19.38 4.75
N ASP A 42 -5.97 20.44 5.37
CA ASP A 42 -7.02 20.37 6.40
C ASP A 42 -8.44 20.35 5.83
N THR A 43 -8.60 20.52 4.53
CA THR A 43 -9.90 20.46 3.87
C THR A 43 -10.46 19.05 3.97
N ARG A 44 -11.73 18.92 4.37
CA ARG A 44 -12.39 17.61 4.39
C ARG A 44 -12.63 17.12 2.96
N CYS A 45 -12.59 15.81 2.76
CA CYS A 45 -12.79 15.24 1.43
C CYS A 45 -14.13 15.61 0.82
N LYS A 46 -15.16 15.73 1.64
CA LYS A 46 -16.50 16.16 1.18
C LYS A 46 -16.55 17.60 0.69
N ASP A 47 -15.63 18.45 1.15
CA ASP A 47 -15.59 19.87 0.83
C ASP A 47 -14.65 20.19 -0.35
N LEU A 48 -14.02 19.17 -0.95
CA LEU A 48 -13.14 19.37 -2.10
C LEU A 48 -13.94 19.79 -3.33
N THR A 49 -13.42 20.81 -4.04
CA THR A 49 -13.99 21.22 -5.33
C THR A 49 -13.48 20.31 -6.43
N ASP A 50 -14.21 20.24 -7.56
CA ASP A 50 -13.80 19.46 -8.71
C ASP A 50 -12.44 19.90 -9.26
N ALA A 51 -12.16 21.20 -9.22
CA ALA A 51 -10.87 21.74 -9.66
C ALA A 51 -9.73 21.24 -8.78
N GLU A 52 -9.93 21.21 -7.46
CA GLU A 52 -8.94 20.70 -6.52
C GLU A 52 -8.69 19.20 -6.73
N VAL A 53 -9.75 18.42 -6.93
CA VAL A 53 -9.64 16.98 -7.21
C VAL A 53 -8.86 16.75 -8.50
N THR A 54 -9.12 17.52 -9.54
CA THR A 54 -8.39 17.42 -10.80
C THR A 54 -6.90 17.72 -10.63
N LYS A 55 -6.56 18.77 -9.87
CA LYS A 55 -5.16 19.11 -9.58
C LYS A 55 -4.46 17.98 -8.83
N ILE A 56 -5.12 17.40 -7.86
CA ILE A 56 -4.57 16.27 -7.09
C ILE A 56 -4.33 15.08 -8.02
N ARG A 57 -5.29 14.74 -8.87
CA ARG A 57 -5.14 13.65 -9.84
C ARG A 57 -3.95 13.87 -10.76
N ASP A 58 -3.79 15.08 -11.29
CA ASP A 58 -2.69 15.40 -12.20
C ASP A 58 -1.34 15.21 -11.53
N VAL A 59 -1.20 15.67 -10.29
CA VAL A 59 0.04 15.51 -9.51
C VAL A 59 0.32 14.03 -9.27
N ILE A 60 -0.68 13.26 -8.88
CA ILE A 60 -0.53 11.83 -8.63
C ILE A 60 -0.10 11.10 -9.90
N ASP A 61 -0.75 11.39 -11.03
CA ASP A 61 -0.44 10.74 -12.31
C ASP A 61 1.00 11.00 -12.75
N LYS A 62 1.52 12.19 -12.44
CA LYS A 62 2.89 12.58 -12.84
C LYS A 62 3.97 12.05 -11.90
N THR A 63 3.67 11.90 -10.62
CA THR A 63 4.71 11.67 -9.61
C THR A 63 4.64 10.32 -8.91
N GLN A 64 3.51 9.62 -8.96
CA GLN A 64 3.30 8.41 -8.17
C GLN A 64 2.91 7.21 -9.01
N ILE A 65 3.44 6.07 -8.62
CA ILE A 65 2.94 4.77 -9.08
C ILE A 65 2.06 4.25 -7.95
N ILE A 66 0.79 4.00 -8.22
CA ILE A 66 -0.19 3.66 -7.19
C ILE A 66 -1.10 2.51 -7.62
N GLU A 67 -1.83 1.96 -6.67
CA GLU A 67 -2.87 0.94 -6.85
C GLU A 67 -2.42 -0.23 -7.72
N GLY A 68 -3.18 -0.57 -8.76
CA GLY A 68 -2.91 -1.74 -9.59
C GLY A 68 -1.52 -1.78 -10.20
N ASP A 69 -1.01 -0.64 -10.65
CA ASP A 69 0.34 -0.55 -11.24
C ASP A 69 1.41 -0.83 -10.20
N LEU A 70 1.25 -0.27 -8.99
CA LEU A 70 2.19 -0.53 -7.89
C LEU A 70 2.11 -1.98 -7.43
N ARG A 71 0.91 -2.53 -7.30
CA ARG A 71 0.74 -3.94 -6.93
C ARG A 71 1.41 -4.86 -7.94
N ARG A 72 1.28 -4.56 -9.23
CA ARG A 72 1.92 -5.30 -10.31
C ARG A 72 3.43 -5.21 -10.22
N GLU A 73 3.96 -4.02 -9.97
CA GLU A 73 5.40 -3.80 -9.81
C GLU A 73 5.97 -4.61 -8.66
N ILE A 74 5.32 -4.58 -7.50
CA ILE A 74 5.73 -5.34 -6.32
C ILE A 74 5.70 -6.85 -6.62
N ALA A 75 4.62 -7.32 -7.24
CA ALA A 75 4.49 -8.74 -7.59
C ALA A 75 5.59 -9.18 -8.57
N MET A 76 5.91 -8.35 -9.55
CA MET A 76 6.98 -8.63 -10.50
C MET A 76 8.35 -8.64 -9.84
N ASN A 77 8.59 -7.74 -8.90
CA ASN A 77 9.86 -7.70 -8.17
C ASN A 77 10.05 -8.96 -7.33
N ILE A 78 9.01 -9.42 -6.66
CA ILE A 78 9.04 -10.66 -5.87
C ILE A 78 9.25 -11.87 -6.80
N LYS A 79 8.53 -11.90 -7.91
CA LYS A 79 8.67 -12.96 -8.92
C LYS A 79 10.10 -13.03 -9.45
N ARG A 80 10.70 -11.89 -9.74
CA ARG A 80 12.09 -11.81 -10.19
C ARG A 80 13.05 -12.39 -9.17
N LEU A 81 12.90 -12.04 -7.89
CA LEU A 81 13.72 -12.58 -6.81
C LEU A 81 13.58 -14.10 -6.72
N THR A 82 12.36 -14.60 -6.87
CA THR A 82 12.07 -16.03 -6.83
C THR A 82 12.72 -16.77 -8.01
N GLU A 83 12.65 -16.19 -9.20
CA GLU A 83 13.24 -16.78 -10.42
C GLU A 83 14.77 -16.78 -10.38
N ILE A 84 15.39 -15.74 -9.82
CA ILE A 84 16.85 -15.69 -9.64
C ILE A 84 17.31 -16.75 -8.66
N GLY A 85 16.44 -17.17 -7.73
CA GLY A 85 16.78 -18.18 -6.74
C GLY A 85 17.62 -17.65 -5.58
N CYS A 86 17.59 -16.34 -5.34
CA CYS A 86 18.32 -15.75 -4.22
C CYS A 86 17.62 -16.07 -2.89
N TYR A 87 18.33 -15.82 -1.78
CA TYR A 87 17.79 -16.10 -0.46
C TYR A 87 16.43 -15.41 -0.22
N ARG A 88 16.32 -14.13 -0.55
CA ARG A 88 15.05 -13.40 -0.38
C ARG A 88 13.92 -14.04 -1.20
N GLY A 89 14.19 -14.40 -2.44
CA GLY A 89 13.20 -15.07 -3.28
C GLY A 89 12.75 -16.40 -2.72
N THR A 90 13.67 -17.18 -2.19
CA THR A 90 13.36 -18.45 -1.52
C THR A 90 12.45 -18.25 -0.31
N ARG A 91 12.72 -17.21 0.48
CA ARG A 91 11.88 -16.87 1.64
C ARG A 91 10.47 -16.48 1.21
N HIS A 92 10.33 -15.68 0.16
CA HIS A 92 9.02 -15.31 -0.38
C HIS A 92 8.25 -16.53 -0.88
N ARG A 93 8.93 -17.43 -1.59
CA ARG A 93 8.31 -18.65 -2.10
C ARG A 93 7.78 -19.54 -0.98
N LYS A 94 8.50 -19.61 0.14
CA LYS A 94 8.12 -20.43 1.28
C LYS A 94 7.14 -19.73 2.23
N GLY A 95 6.83 -18.45 1.99
CA GLY A 95 5.98 -17.67 2.87
C GLY A 95 6.60 -17.36 4.22
N LEU A 96 7.91 -17.17 4.26
CA LEU A 96 8.66 -16.91 5.49
C LEU A 96 9.20 -15.47 5.51
N PRO A 97 9.47 -14.90 6.70
CA PRO A 97 10.10 -13.58 6.78
C PRO A 97 11.42 -13.55 6.04
N CYS A 98 11.65 -12.51 5.23
CA CYS A 98 12.83 -12.41 4.38
C CYS A 98 13.90 -11.45 4.88
N ARG A 99 13.65 -10.78 6.02
CA ARG A 99 14.57 -9.76 6.56
C ARG A 99 15.32 -10.21 7.82
N GLY A 100 15.58 -11.51 7.93
CA GLY A 100 16.37 -12.06 9.04
C GLY A 100 15.62 -12.18 10.36
N GLN A 101 14.30 -12.09 10.35
CA GLN A 101 13.52 -12.26 11.56
C GLN A 101 13.54 -13.72 12.05
N LYS A 102 13.42 -13.89 13.35
CA LYS A 102 13.34 -15.23 13.92
C LYS A 102 12.06 -15.92 13.52
N THR A 103 12.14 -17.21 13.22
CA THR A 103 11.01 -18.01 12.76
C THR A 103 10.64 -19.12 13.74
N LYS A 104 11.48 -19.41 14.71
CA LYS A 104 11.21 -20.44 15.73
C LYS A 104 9.94 -20.12 16.51
N THR A 105 9.74 -18.87 16.84
CA THR A 105 8.56 -18.37 17.53
C THR A 105 7.97 -17.22 16.73
N ASN A 106 6.68 -16.96 16.87
CA ASN A 106 6.02 -15.84 16.24
C ASN A 106 6.07 -15.90 14.69
N ALA A 107 6.34 -14.79 14.01
CA ALA A 107 6.31 -14.68 12.54
C ALA A 107 4.93 -15.03 11.96
N ARG A 108 3.85 -14.74 12.71
CA ARG A 108 2.49 -15.10 12.30
C ARG A 108 1.99 -14.34 11.08
N THR A 109 2.48 -13.13 10.86
CA THR A 109 2.09 -12.35 9.69
C THR A 109 2.38 -13.09 8.38
N CYS A 110 3.57 -13.69 8.28
CA CYS A 110 3.97 -14.45 7.09
C CYS A 110 3.46 -15.88 7.12
N LYS A 111 3.45 -16.53 8.29
CA LYS A 111 3.03 -17.93 8.43
C LYS A 111 1.52 -18.11 8.47
N GLY A 112 0.78 -17.06 8.80
CA GLY A 112 -0.66 -17.12 8.99
C GLY A 112 -1.06 -17.65 10.37
N PRO A 113 -2.34 -17.94 10.60
CA PRO A 113 -2.82 -18.45 11.88
C PRO A 113 -2.17 -19.80 12.22
N ARG A 114 -2.08 -20.09 13.51
CA ARG A 114 -1.57 -21.39 13.96
C ARG A 114 -2.52 -22.48 13.51
N ARG A 115 -1.94 -23.58 13.04
CA ARG A 115 -2.69 -24.74 12.60
C ARG A 115 -2.38 -25.93 13.47
N THR A 116 -3.42 -26.67 13.83
CA THR A 116 -3.26 -27.93 14.54
C THR A 116 -2.97 -29.04 13.54
N VAL A 117 -2.00 -29.91 13.85
CA VAL A 117 -1.73 -31.09 13.02
C VAL A 117 -2.76 -32.16 13.38
N ALA A 118 -3.66 -32.47 12.43
CA ALA A 118 -4.80 -33.32 12.66
C ALA A 118 -4.44 -34.73 13.16
N ASN A 119 -3.34 -35.28 12.69
CA ASN A 119 -2.94 -36.67 13.02
C ASN A 119 -1.90 -36.74 14.13
N LYS A 120 -1.64 -35.63 14.81
CA LYS A 120 -0.66 -35.63 15.87
C LYS A 120 -1.24 -36.29 17.12
N LYS A 121 -0.78 -37.48 17.43
CA LYS A 121 -1.16 -38.19 18.67
C LYS A 121 -0.05 -38.00 19.70
N LYS A 122 -0.45 -38.04 20.95
CA LYS A 122 0.50 -38.02 22.05
C LYS A 122 0.75 -39.45 22.53
#